data_77240507943ca9332cf675eeaa255d62
#
_entry.id   77240507943ca9332cf675eeaa255d62
#
_cell.length_a   1.000
_cell.length_b   1.000
_cell.length_c   1.000
_cell.angle_alpha   90.00
_cell.angle_beta   90.00
_cell.angle_gamma   90.00
#
_symmetry.space_group_name_H-M   'P 1'
#
loop_
_entity.id
_entity.type
_entity.pdbx_description
1 polymer ?
#
loop_
_entity_poly.entity_id
_entity_poly.type
_entity_poly.pdbx_seq_one_letter_code
_entity_poly.pdbx_strand_id
1 'polypeptide(L)'
;KQSIRGLSLAGELVDYIANTIQLMIKENHVDRDRVLGLGVGVPGLVDSKEGIVKNFALGGKIMGIPLKEILEDRLQMQVTVDNNCNTWLTGERWNGFALDKQDVIFILSSEGVGCGILRKGKICHEINDTAAGFGHVSVDLHGKQCSCGGYGCIETFCSTDVIEDMAEELRHALMTENKAEMTEKKLSYLEIAQMVDKGDFLYASILMEAANAMACGLVSVVNMYSPELIILSGTLFEASDFYYNMVVRELKRRLTAGINCPEIQRRDVSDALFEIGAAATILQELF
;
A
#
# COMPACT_ATOMS: atom_id res chain seq x y z
N LYS A 1 9.86 4.58 -14.06
CA LYS A 1 9.93 4.25 -12.61
C LYS A 1 11.40 4.16 -12.22
N GLN A 2 11.80 4.82 -11.14
CA GLN A 2 13.15 4.77 -10.58
C GLN A 2 13.07 4.35 -9.11
N SER A 3 14.04 3.55 -8.64
CA SER A 3 14.07 3.07 -7.26
C SER A 3 14.69 4.13 -6.35
N ILE A 4 14.05 4.39 -5.22
CA ILE A 4 14.58 5.24 -4.13
C ILE A 4 15.21 4.40 -3.01
N ARG A 5 15.30 3.07 -3.19
CA ARG A 5 15.98 2.19 -2.24
C ARG A 5 17.45 2.59 -2.13
N GLY A 6 17.93 2.81 -0.90
CA GLY A 6 19.30 3.22 -0.62
C GLY A 6 19.49 4.71 -0.32
N LEU A 7 18.45 5.54 -0.43
CA LEU A 7 18.48 6.91 0.09
C LEU A 7 18.29 6.86 1.61
N SER A 8 19.32 7.27 2.35
CA SER A 8 19.36 7.12 3.82
C SER A 8 19.02 8.42 4.56
N LEU A 9 19.07 9.54 3.87
CA LEU A 9 18.88 10.87 4.43
C LEU A 9 17.67 11.58 3.79
N ALA A 10 16.89 12.25 4.61
CA ALA A 10 15.76 13.07 4.16
C ALA A 10 16.16 14.07 3.06
N GLY A 11 17.33 14.69 3.20
CA GLY A 11 17.86 15.62 2.22
C GLY A 11 18.10 14.98 0.85
N GLU A 12 18.67 13.78 0.81
CA GLU A 12 18.94 13.05 -0.44
C GLU A 12 17.64 12.70 -1.18
N LEU A 13 16.60 12.31 -0.44
CA LEU A 13 15.28 12.01 -1.01
C LEU A 13 14.65 13.27 -1.63
N VAL A 14 14.67 14.38 -0.90
CA VAL A 14 14.11 15.65 -1.38
C VAL A 14 14.89 16.17 -2.58
N ASP A 15 16.23 16.10 -2.55
CA ASP A 15 17.08 16.48 -3.68
C ASP A 15 16.78 15.65 -4.90
N TYR A 16 16.62 14.35 -4.71
CA TYR A 16 16.27 13.41 -5.79
C TYR A 16 14.93 13.75 -6.42
N ILE A 17 13.87 13.99 -5.62
CA ILE A 17 12.53 14.36 -6.11
C ILE A 17 12.63 15.68 -6.89
N ALA A 18 13.18 16.73 -6.30
CA ALA A 18 13.25 18.05 -6.92
C ALA A 18 14.03 18.03 -8.24
N ASN A 19 15.20 17.38 -8.27
CA ASN A 19 16.02 17.25 -9.48
C ASN A 19 15.29 16.43 -10.55
N THR A 20 14.62 15.34 -10.18
CA THR A 20 13.86 14.53 -11.14
C THR A 20 12.74 15.33 -11.78
N ILE A 21 11.96 16.09 -11.01
CA ILE A 21 10.87 16.93 -11.54
C ILE A 21 11.42 18.01 -12.47
N GLN A 22 12.49 18.71 -12.08
CA GLN A 22 13.12 19.72 -12.93
C GLN A 22 13.62 19.13 -14.25
N LEU A 23 14.22 17.93 -14.19
CA LEU A 23 14.69 17.22 -15.37
C LEU A 23 13.52 16.84 -16.29
N MET A 24 12.44 16.31 -15.74
CA MET A 24 11.23 15.95 -16.49
C MET A 24 10.61 17.15 -17.20
N ILE A 25 10.49 18.28 -16.53
CA ILE A 25 9.97 19.54 -17.11
C ILE A 25 10.88 19.96 -18.29
N LYS A 26 12.20 19.91 -18.11
CA LYS A 26 13.18 20.32 -19.13
C LYS A 26 13.20 19.37 -20.33
N GLU A 27 13.28 18.07 -20.10
CA GLU A 27 13.37 17.06 -21.16
C GLU A 27 12.12 16.96 -22.02
N ASN A 28 10.96 17.19 -21.41
CA ASN A 28 9.69 17.15 -22.14
C ASN A 28 9.27 18.55 -22.68
N HIS A 29 10.17 19.55 -22.60
CA HIS A 29 9.89 20.91 -23.06
C HIS A 29 8.57 21.51 -22.53
N VAL A 30 8.22 21.16 -21.27
CA VAL A 30 7.01 21.67 -20.63
C VAL A 30 7.19 23.15 -20.31
N ASP A 31 6.24 23.97 -20.76
CA ASP A 31 6.19 25.38 -20.37
C ASP A 31 5.87 25.48 -18.88
N ARG A 32 6.79 26.04 -18.12
CA ARG A 32 6.71 26.11 -16.67
C ARG A 32 5.48 26.89 -16.17
N ASP A 33 5.09 27.92 -16.90
CA ASP A 33 3.93 28.76 -16.57
C ASP A 33 2.59 28.00 -16.72
N ARG A 34 2.63 26.81 -17.36
CA ARG A 34 1.49 25.91 -17.53
C ARG A 34 1.46 24.78 -16.52
N VAL A 35 2.48 24.65 -15.66
CA VAL A 35 2.51 23.67 -14.58
C VAL A 35 1.74 24.23 -13.39
N LEU A 36 0.60 23.65 -13.09
CA LEU A 36 -0.27 24.09 -12.01
C LEU A 36 0.31 23.79 -10.62
N GLY A 37 1.04 22.68 -10.48
CA GLY A 37 1.66 22.28 -9.23
C GLY A 37 2.12 20.82 -9.27
N LEU A 38 2.53 20.29 -8.12
CA LEU A 38 3.03 18.95 -7.92
C LEU A 38 2.23 18.24 -6.83
N GLY A 39 1.61 17.10 -7.16
CA GLY A 39 1.06 16.17 -6.18
C GLY A 39 2.06 15.07 -5.84
N VAL A 40 2.21 14.75 -4.56
CA VAL A 40 3.16 13.75 -4.05
C VAL A 40 2.43 12.78 -3.14
N GLY A 41 2.44 11.49 -3.50
CA GLY A 41 1.94 10.41 -2.64
C GLY A 41 3.13 9.72 -1.93
N VAL A 42 3.08 9.65 -0.60
CA VAL A 42 4.18 9.13 0.23
C VAL A 42 3.71 7.93 1.05
N PRO A 43 4.46 6.81 1.06
CA PRO A 43 4.16 5.69 1.97
C PRO A 43 4.52 6.06 3.42
N GLY A 44 3.60 5.80 4.34
CA GLY A 44 3.78 6.09 5.76
C GLY A 44 2.76 7.07 6.32
N LEU A 45 3.10 7.68 7.45
CA LEU A 45 2.23 8.63 8.14
C LEU A 45 2.49 10.05 7.64
N VAL A 46 1.48 10.68 7.08
CA VAL A 46 1.55 12.02 6.47
C VAL A 46 0.50 12.93 7.10
N ASP A 47 0.90 14.11 7.52
CA ASP A 47 0.00 15.23 7.77
C ASP A 47 -0.29 15.92 6.44
N SER A 48 -1.40 15.54 5.79
CA SER A 48 -1.71 16.04 4.45
C SER A 48 -2.03 17.53 4.42
N LYS A 49 -2.56 18.05 5.51
CA LYS A 49 -2.88 19.49 5.63
C LYS A 49 -1.61 20.36 5.66
N GLU A 50 -0.65 19.96 6.48
CA GLU A 50 0.62 20.69 6.60
C GLU A 50 1.69 20.21 5.61
N GLY A 51 1.44 19.07 4.92
CA GLY A 51 2.39 18.45 3.99
C GLY A 51 3.65 17.91 4.67
N ILE A 52 3.49 17.43 5.93
CA ILE A 52 4.59 16.91 6.75
C ILE A 52 4.58 15.39 6.72
N VAL A 53 5.70 14.78 6.33
CA VAL A 53 5.92 13.34 6.47
C VAL A 53 6.31 13.04 7.91
N LYS A 54 5.34 12.58 8.72
CA LYS A 54 5.54 12.26 10.14
C LYS A 54 6.40 11.01 10.34
N ASN A 55 6.21 10.01 9.49
CA ASN A 55 7.00 8.78 9.45
C ASN A 55 6.99 8.20 8.04
N PHE A 56 8.15 7.80 7.54
CA PHE A 56 8.30 7.20 6.22
C PHE A 56 8.44 5.67 6.33
N ALA A 57 7.58 4.92 5.64
CA ALA A 57 7.49 3.47 5.80
C ALA A 57 8.65 2.68 5.15
N LEU A 58 9.29 3.23 4.13
CA LEU A 58 10.30 2.53 3.31
C LEU A 58 11.74 2.76 3.78
N GLY A 59 12.05 2.39 5.01
CA GLY A 59 13.42 2.32 5.49
C GLY A 59 14.03 3.63 5.98
N GLY A 60 14.58 3.59 7.17
CA GLY A 60 15.27 4.69 7.81
C GLY A 60 14.36 5.49 8.76
N LYS A 61 15.01 6.15 9.73
CA LYS A 61 14.36 7.05 10.68
C LYS A 61 14.10 8.43 10.04
N ILE A 62 13.39 8.44 8.90
CA ILE A 62 12.97 9.68 8.26
C ILE A 62 11.67 10.12 8.93
N MET A 63 11.73 11.13 9.78
CA MET A 63 10.61 11.61 10.58
C MET A 63 10.53 13.13 10.56
N GLY A 64 9.30 13.66 10.53
CA GLY A 64 9.04 15.08 10.70
C GLY A 64 9.55 15.97 9.57
N ILE A 65 9.51 15.50 8.32
CA ILE A 65 9.97 16.27 7.15
C ILE A 65 8.82 17.18 6.66
N PRO A 66 8.99 18.51 6.64
CA PRO A 66 8.05 19.43 6.01
C PRO A 66 8.23 19.38 4.47
N LEU A 67 7.82 18.24 3.87
CA LEU A 67 8.11 17.92 2.47
C LEU A 67 7.48 18.94 1.51
N LYS A 68 6.25 19.39 1.80
CA LYS A 68 5.55 20.43 1.04
C LYS A 68 6.39 21.71 0.97
N GLU A 69 6.73 22.27 2.12
CA GLU A 69 7.49 23.53 2.23
C GLU A 69 8.82 23.46 1.49
N ILE A 70 9.57 22.37 1.70
CA ILE A 70 10.89 22.21 1.07
C ILE A 70 10.77 22.08 -0.46
N LEU A 71 9.78 21.33 -0.96
CA LEU A 71 9.58 21.18 -2.41
C LEU A 71 9.03 22.46 -3.04
N GLU A 72 8.12 23.19 -2.37
CA GLU A 72 7.62 24.49 -2.83
C GLU A 72 8.75 25.52 -2.96
N ASP A 73 9.64 25.58 -1.95
CA ASP A 73 10.80 26.47 -1.97
C ASP A 73 11.76 26.14 -3.12
N ARG A 74 12.05 24.86 -3.34
CA ARG A 74 12.97 24.42 -4.40
C ARG A 74 12.43 24.49 -5.81
N LEU A 75 11.13 24.17 -5.95
CA LEU A 75 10.50 24.07 -7.25
C LEU A 75 9.78 25.37 -7.66
N GLN A 76 9.53 26.27 -6.71
CA GLN A 76 8.78 27.52 -6.92
C GLN A 76 7.42 27.25 -7.59
N MET A 77 6.71 26.23 -7.08
CA MET A 77 5.36 25.85 -7.50
C MET A 77 4.58 25.28 -6.32
N GLN A 78 3.26 25.25 -6.38
CA GLN A 78 2.43 24.64 -5.35
C GLN A 78 2.67 23.13 -5.25
N VAL A 79 2.69 22.60 -4.03
CA VAL A 79 2.88 21.19 -3.75
C VAL A 79 1.82 20.68 -2.79
N THR A 80 1.20 19.54 -3.12
CA THR A 80 0.39 18.75 -2.18
C THR A 80 1.12 17.49 -1.82
N VAL A 81 1.01 17.06 -0.56
CA VAL A 81 1.60 15.82 -0.07
C VAL A 81 0.51 15.02 0.64
N ASP A 82 0.28 13.78 0.22
CA ASP A 82 -0.69 12.90 0.86
C ASP A 82 -0.11 11.49 1.06
N ASN A 83 -0.81 10.66 1.81
CA ASN A 83 -0.49 9.25 1.91
C ASN A 83 -0.70 8.57 0.54
N ASN A 84 0.18 7.61 0.21
CA ASN A 84 0.12 6.91 -1.08
C ASN A 84 -1.21 6.18 -1.31
N CYS A 85 -1.84 5.59 -0.28
CA CYS A 85 -3.14 4.92 -0.44
C CYS A 85 -4.28 5.92 -0.70
N ASN A 86 -4.23 7.10 -0.08
CA ASN A 86 -5.17 8.18 -0.37
C ASN A 86 -4.96 8.70 -1.80
N THR A 87 -3.72 8.83 -2.23
CA THR A 87 -3.38 9.22 -3.61
C THR A 87 -3.94 8.20 -4.62
N TRP A 88 -3.76 6.90 -4.38
CA TRP A 88 -4.35 5.84 -5.20
C TRP A 88 -5.88 5.95 -5.25
N LEU A 89 -6.51 6.07 -4.07
CA LEU A 89 -7.97 6.16 -3.98
C LEU A 89 -8.52 7.43 -4.65
N THR A 90 -7.77 8.53 -4.59
CA THR A 90 -8.10 9.75 -5.36
C THR A 90 -8.09 9.48 -6.86
N GLY A 91 -7.08 8.74 -7.36
CA GLY A 91 -7.04 8.31 -8.76
C GLY A 91 -8.22 7.41 -9.14
N GLU A 92 -8.58 6.46 -8.28
CA GLU A 92 -9.75 5.60 -8.46
C GLU A 92 -11.06 6.40 -8.53
N ARG A 93 -11.16 7.45 -7.72
CA ARG A 93 -12.32 8.34 -7.73
C ARG A 93 -12.40 9.21 -9.01
N TRP A 94 -11.27 9.59 -9.58
CA TRP A 94 -11.23 10.42 -10.78
C TRP A 94 -11.38 9.64 -12.08
N ASN A 95 -10.83 8.45 -12.16
CA ASN A 95 -10.77 7.67 -13.40
C ASN A 95 -10.74 6.14 -13.18
N GLY A 96 -11.31 5.64 -12.08
CA GLY A 96 -11.26 4.23 -11.76
C GLY A 96 -12.59 3.67 -11.26
N PHE A 97 -12.50 2.60 -10.47
CA PHE A 97 -13.66 1.88 -9.94
C PHE A 97 -14.51 2.69 -8.95
N ALA A 98 -13.92 3.75 -8.35
CA ALA A 98 -14.59 4.58 -7.35
C ALA A 98 -15.27 5.83 -7.93
N LEU A 99 -15.37 5.99 -9.27
CA LEU A 99 -15.87 7.18 -9.95
C LEU A 99 -17.25 7.62 -9.41
N ASP A 100 -18.20 6.69 -9.29
CA ASP A 100 -19.59 6.95 -8.86
C ASP A 100 -19.89 6.42 -7.46
N LYS A 101 -18.87 6.03 -6.70
CA LYS A 101 -19.01 5.45 -5.35
C LYS A 101 -18.86 6.52 -4.27
N GLN A 102 -19.54 6.32 -3.14
CA GLN A 102 -19.49 7.22 -2.01
C GLN A 102 -18.65 6.67 -0.85
N ASP A 103 -18.71 5.36 -0.63
CA ASP A 103 -18.06 4.68 0.49
C ASP A 103 -17.17 3.55 -0.06
N VAL A 104 -15.86 3.79 -0.13
CA VAL A 104 -14.88 2.87 -0.72
C VAL A 104 -13.70 2.66 0.22
N ILE A 105 -13.23 1.42 0.28
CA ILE A 105 -11.98 1.06 0.95
C ILE A 105 -10.98 0.62 -0.11
N PHE A 106 -9.81 1.22 -0.11
CA PHE A 106 -8.67 0.83 -0.93
C PHE A 106 -7.61 0.19 -0.03
N ILE A 107 -7.17 -1.01 -0.36
CA ILE A 107 -6.11 -1.75 0.34
C ILE A 107 -4.93 -1.92 -0.60
N LEU A 108 -3.76 -1.53 -0.14
CA LEU A 108 -2.48 -1.77 -0.79
C LEU A 108 -1.67 -2.75 0.04
N SER A 109 -1.33 -3.92 -0.51
CA SER A 109 -0.52 -4.94 0.17
C SER A 109 0.67 -5.32 -0.70
N SER A 110 1.86 -4.90 -0.26
CA SER A 110 3.15 -5.13 -0.91
C SER A 110 4.24 -5.32 0.16
N GLU A 111 5.24 -4.46 0.25
CA GLU A 111 6.27 -4.44 1.32
C GLU A 111 5.67 -4.07 2.69
N GLY A 112 4.49 -3.45 2.70
CA GLY A 112 3.68 -3.14 3.86
C GLY A 112 2.20 -3.20 3.49
N VAL A 113 1.33 -2.91 4.46
CA VAL A 113 -0.12 -2.93 4.29
C VAL A 113 -0.69 -1.55 4.60
N GLY A 114 -1.17 -0.88 3.56
CA GLY A 114 -1.81 0.44 3.65
C GLY A 114 -3.31 0.39 3.30
N CYS A 115 -4.02 1.45 3.70
CA CYS A 115 -5.43 1.62 3.45
C CYS A 115 -5.75 3.07 3.10
N GLY A 116 -6.62 3.27 2.12
CA GLY A 116 -7.29 4.55 1.85
C GLY A 116 -8.79 4.40 2.07
N ILE A 117 -9.44 5.42 2.63
CA ILE A 117 -10.86 5.41 2.96
C ILE A 117 -11.55 6.58 2.26
N LEU A 118 -12.52 6.27 1.40
CA LEU A 118 -13.48 7.23 0.87
C LEU A 118 -14.78 7.08 1.65
N ARG A 119 -15.30 8.18 2.21
CA ARG A 119 -16.58 8.19 2.89
C ARG A 119 -17.42 9.38 2.46
N LYS A 120 -18.68 9.12 2.10
CA LYS A 120 -19.59 10.14 1.55
C LYS A 120 -18.93 10.98 0.44
N GLY A 121 -18.17 10.30 -0.42
CA GLY A 121 -17.48 10.92 -1.53
C GLY A 121 -16.25 11.76 -1.19
N LYS A 122 -15.73 11.72 0.04
CA LYS A 122 -14.54 12.44 0.48
C LYS A 122 -13.48 11.47 1.01
N ILE A 123 -12.21 11.73 0.69
CA ILE A 123 -11.09 11.01 1.30
C ILE A 123 -11.05 11.35 2.80
N CYS A 124 -10.94 10.32 3.64
CA CYS A 124 -10.87 10.51 5.09
C CYS A 124 -9.45 10.81 5.53
N HIS A 125 -9.12 12.08 5.70
CA HIS A 125 -7.87 12.54 6.34
C HIS A 125 -8.03 12.74 7.86
N GLU A 126 -9.28 12.83 8.35
CA GLU A 126 -9.62 13.31 9.70
C GLU A 126 -9.32 12.30 10.83
N ILE A 127 -9.02 11.06 10.52
CA ILE A 127 -8.68 10.04 11.52
C ILE A 127 -7.16 10.04 11.72
N ASN A 128 -6.61 11.12 12.29
CA ASN A 128 -5.19 11.29 12.62
C ASN A 128 -4.23 11.06 11.43
N ASP A 129 -4.66 11.35 10.22
CA ASP A 129 -3.95 11.00 8.98
C ASP A 129 -3.55 9.49 8.91
N THR A 130 -4.24 8.65 9.69
CA THR A 130 -3.93 7.24 9.91
C THR A 130 -4.79 6.29 9.08
N ALA A 131 -5.20 6.65 7.88
CA ALA A 131 -5.69 5.65 6.92
C ALA A 131 -4.68 4.48 6.79
N ALA A 132 -3.40 4.75 7.05
CA ALA A 132 -2.33 3.77 7.16
C ALA A 132 -2.50 2.73 8.31
N GLY A 133 -3.39 2.94 9.25
CA GLY A 133 -3.54 2.09 10.45
C GLY A 133 -4.10 0.69 10.21
N PHE A 134 -4.68 0.40 9.04
CA PHE A 134 -5.27 -0.92 8.74
C PHE A 134 -4.26 -2.06 8.87
N GLY A 135 -3.05 -1.90 8.34
CA GLY A 135 -1.98 -2.89 8.46
C GLY A 135 -1.58 -3.19 9.90
N HIS A 136 -1.87 -2.27 10.82
CA HIS A 136 -1.54 -2.39 12.24
C HIS A 136 -2.74 -2.83 13.12
N VAL A 137 -3.88 -3.19 12.52
CA VAL A 137 -4.96 -3.88 13.23
C VAL A 137 -4.44 -5.24 13.68
N SER A 138 -4.51 -5.52 15.00
CA SER A 138 -4.13 -6.82 15.56
C SER A 138 -5.21 -7.86 15.23
N VAL A 139 -4.82 -8.93 14.56
CA VAL A 139 -5.67 -10.08 14.20
C VAL A 139 -5.27 -11.34 14.94
N ASP A 140 -4.15 -11.31 15.64
CA ASP A 140 -3.67 -12.38 16.53
C ASP A 140 -3.08 -11.79 17.82
N LEU A 141 -3.71 -12.08 18.96
CA LEU A 141 -3.28 -11.61 20.28
C LEU A 141 -1.89 -12.12 20.69
N HIS A 142 -1.44 -13.23 20.11
CA HIS A 142 -0.18 -13.90 20.42
C HIS A 142 0.79 -13.89 19.22
N GLY A 143 0.46 -13.10 18.18
CA GLY A 143 1.24 -13.00 16.96
C GLY A 143 2.60 -12.33 17.14
N LYS A 144 3.39 -12.30 16.07
CA LYS A 144 4.73 -11.68 16.03
C LYS A 144 4.64 -10.19 16.37
N GLN A 145 5.71 -9.66 16.96
CA GLN A 145 5.83 -8.21 17.22
C GLN A 145 5.94 -7.47 15.89
N CYS A 146 5.15 -6.40 15.75
CA CYS A 146 5.16 -5.51 14.60
C CYS A 146 6.14 -4.34 14.80
N SER A 147 6.65 -3.79 13.71
CA SER A 147 7.48 -2.58 13.71
C SER A 147 6.82 -1.37 14.39
N CYS A 148 5.48 -1.32 14.45
CA CYS A 148 4.72 -0.30 15.16
C CYS A 148 4.76 -0.43 16.69
N GLY A 149 5.33 -1.51 17.22
CA GLY A 149 5.38 -1.83 18.65
C GLY A 149 4.21 -2.72 19.14
N GLY A 150 3.17 -2.92 18.34
CA GLY A 150 2.07 -3.85 18.62
C GLY A 150 2.42 -5.31 18.33
N TYR A 151 1.44 -6.21 18.48
CA TYR A 151 1.59 -7.64 18.23
C TYR A 151 0.47 -8.14 17.32
N GLY A 152 0.81 -9.10 16.42
CA GLY A 152 -0.14 -9.77 15.55
C GLY A 152 -0.89 -8.86 14.58
N CYS A 153 -0.25 -7.78 14.16
CA CYS A 153 -0.79 -6.87 13.17
C CYS A 153 -0.95 -7.58 11.82
N ILE A 154 -1.92 -7.19 11.00
CA ILE A 154 -2.13 -7.73 9.64
C ILE A 154 -0.83 -7.71 8.84
N GLU A 155 -0.04 -6.65 8.93
CA GLU A 155 1.22 -6.49 8.22
C GLU A 155 2.25 -7.58 8.55
N THR A 156 2.22 -8.14 9.78
CA THR A 156 3.09 -9.25 10.18
C THR A 156 2.72 -10.60 9.54
N PHE A 157 1.68 -10.62 8.70
CA PHE A 157 1.24 -11.77 7.89
C PHE A 157 1.22 -11.44 6.39
N CYS A 158 0.92 -10.18 6.04
CA CYS A 158 0.49 -9.77 4.70
C CYS A 158 1.47 -8.80 4.01
N SER A 159 2.77 -8.88 4.29
CA SER A 159 3.82 -8.20 3.53
C SER A 159 4.68 -9.18 2.74
N THR A 160 5.26 -8.74 1.63
CA THR A 160 6.14 -9.58 0.80
C THR A 160 7.29 -10.13 1.61
N ASP A 161 7.98 -9.28 2.37
CA ASP A 161 9.16 -9.65 3.15
C ASP A 161 8.84 -10.72 4.21
N VAL A 162 7.67 -10.59 4.89
CA VAL A 162 7.22 -11.57 5.89
C VAL A 162 6.93 -12.91 5.26
N ILE A 163 6.25 -12.94 4.10
CA ILE A 163 5.95 -14.19 3.38
C ILE A 163 7.23 -14.85 2.88
N GLU A 164 8.20 -14.07 2.40
CA GLU A 164 9.51 -14.55 1.99
C GLU A 164 10.31 -15.14 3.16
N ASP A 165 10.26 -14.49 4.35
CA ASP A 165 10.90 -14.99 5.56
C ASP A 165 10.24 -16.30 6.05
N MET A 166 8.90 -16.37 6.07
CA MET A 166 8.18 -17.59 6.42
C MET A 166 8.48 -18.75 5.47
N ALA A 167 8.61 -18.47 4.17
CA ALA A 167 8.99 -19.46 3.18
C ALA A 167 10.41 -19.97 3.39
N GLU A 168 11.34 -19.08 3.76
CA GLU A 168 12.71 -19.45 4.09
C GLU A 168 12.79 -20.29 5.38
N GLU A 169 12.06 -19.90 6.43
CA GLU A 169 11.93 -20.67 7.67
C GLU A 169 11.40 -22.09 7.40
N LEU A 170 10.34 -22.21 6.58
CA LEU A 170 9.78 -23.50 6.18
C LEU A 170 10.80 -24.34 5.41
N ARG A 171 11.49 -23.73 4.45
CA ARG A 171 12.55 -24.39 3.66
C ARG A 171 13.65 -24.93 4.57
N HIS A 172 14.13 -24.14 5.51
CA HIS A 172 15.15 -24.57 6.48
C HIS A 172 14.67 -25.73 7.38
N ALA A 173 13.43 -25.68 7.84
CA ALA A 173 12.86 -26.77 8.65
C ALA A 173 12.82 -28.11 7.91
N LEU A 174 12.56 -28.09 6.60
CA LEU A 174 12.55 -29.30 5.75
C LEU A 174 13.95 -29.80 5.38
N MET A 175 14.96 -28.92 5.38
CA MET A 175 16.34 -29.27 5.02
C MET A 175 17.08 -30.11 6.06
N THR A 176 16.63 -30.16 7.30
CA THR A 176 17.30 -30.95 8.35
C THR A 176 17.35 -32.43 8.02
N GLU A 177 16.54 -32.91 7.07
CA GLU A 177 16.46 -34.31 6.65
C GLU A 177 17.20 -34.63 5.33
N ASN A 178 17.44 -33.63 4.43
CA ASN A 178 18.06 -33.89 3.11
C ASN A 178 18.99 -32.73 2.65
N LYS A 179 20.27 -32.79 2.97
CA LYS A 179 21.27 -31.72 2.73
C LYS A 179 21.75 -31.53 1.26
N ALA A 180 21.18 -32.17 0.26
CA ALA A 180 21.92 -32.40 -0.99
C ALA A 180 21.62 -31.44 -2.18
N GLU A 181 20.50 -30.70 -2.25
CA GLU A 181 20.12 -30.06 -3.54
C GLU A 181 19.39 -28.70 -3.46
N MET A 182 19.66 -27.83 -2.51
CA MET A 182 18.93 -26.56 -2.52
C MET A 182 19.80 -25.36 -2.84
N THR A 183 19.28 -24.49 -3.71
CA THR A 183 19.88 -23.20 -4.06
C THR A 183 19.97 -22.30 -2.83
N GLU A 184 21.12 -21.63 -2.62
CA GLU A 184 21.34 -20.67 -1.52
C GLU A 184 20.46 -19.41 -1.62
N LYS A 185 19.73 -19.22 -2.73
CA LYS A 185 18.95 -18.02 -2.98
C LYS A 185 17.60 -18.05 -2.25
N LYS A 186 17.31 -17.02 -1.44
CA LYS A 186 15.99 -16.76 -0.86
C LYS A 186 14.95 -16.56 -1.99
N LEU A 187 13.79 -17.21 -1.88
CA LEU A 187 12.69 -17.05 -2.83
C LEU A 187 12.03 -15.68 -2.63
N SER A 188 11.76 -14.99 -3.73
CA SER A 188 10.91 -13.81 -3.72
C SER A 188 9.45 -14.19 -3.62
N TYR A 189 8.60 -13.25 -3.14
CA TYR A 189 7.16 -13.45 -3.14
C TYR A 189 6.61 -13.85 -4.52
N LEU A 190 7.11 -13.23 -5.59
CA LEU A 190 6.69 -13.56 -6.96
C LEU A 190 6.96 -15.01 -7.33
N GLU A 191 8.12 -15.55 -6.95
CA GLU A 191 8.46 -16.96 -7.18
C GLU A 191 7.53 -17.89 -6.37
N ILE A 192 7.29 -17.55 -5.07
CA ILE A 192 6.38 -18.30 -4.19
C ILE A 192 4.95 -18.31 -4.75
N ALA A 193 4.43 -17.15 -5.13
CA ALA A 193 3.10 -16.97 -5.70
C ALA A 193 2.92 -17.82 -6.97
N GLN A 194 3.88 -17.78 -7.90
CA GLN A 194 3.87 -18.57 -9.12
C GLN A 194 3.90 -20.08 -8.87
N MET A 195 4.66 -20.53 -7.87
CA MET A 195 4.71 -21.94 -7.48
C MET A 195 3.35 -22.41 -6.96
N VAL A 196 2.74 -21.64 -6.05
CA VAL A 196 1.44 -21.96 -5.47
C VAL A 196 0.32 -21.94 -6.53
N ASP A 197 0.31 -20.94 -7.41
CA ASP A 197 -0.69 -20.85 -8.49
C ASP A 197 -0.56 -21.99 -9.52
N LYS A 198 0.63 -22.59 -9.66
CA LYS A 198 0.87 -23.80 -10.47
C LYS A 198 0.56 -25.10 -9.73
N GLY A 199 0.10 -25.06 -8.49
CA GLY A 199 -0.30 -26.22 -7.69
C GLY A 199 0.79 -26.78 -6.79
N ASP A 200 1.86 -26.05 -6.52
CA ASP A 200 2.81 -26.40 -5.47
C ASP A 200 2.18 -26.11 -4.09
N PHE A 201 1.93 -27.14 -3.32
CA PHE A 201 1.27 -27.03 -2.02
C PHE A 201 2.23 -26.70 -0.86
N LEU A 202 3.54 -26.69 -1.09
CA LEU A 202 4.51 -26.47 -0.02
C LEU A 202 4.31 -25.10 0.66
N TYR A 203 4.18 -24.06 -0.15
CA TYR A 203 4.02 -22.68 0.35
C TYR A 203 2.56 -22.23 0.44
N ALA A 204 1.61 -23.06 0.02
CA ALA A 204 0.18 -22.71 0.04
C ALA A 204 -0.33 -22.41 1.46
N SER A 205 0.19 -23.09 2.49
CA SER A 205 -0.18 -22.85 3.89
C SER A 205 0.17 -21.42 4.34
N ILE A 206 1.30 -20.87 3.89
CA ILE A 206 1.76 -19.52 4.19
C ILE A 206 0.80 -18.50 3.57
N LEU A 207 0.47 -18.66 2.28
CA LEU A 207 -0.49 -17.78 1.60
C LEU A 207 -1.90 -17.92 2.16
N MET A 208 -2.30 -19.10 2.64
CA MET A 208 -3.58 -19.28 3.35
C MET A 208 -3.61 -18.53 4.69
N GLU A 209 -2.53 -18.58 5.46
CA GLU A 209 -2.42 -17.84 6.72
C GLU A 209 -2.50 -16.34 6.49
N ALA A 210 -1.72 -15.81 5.55
CA ALA A 210 -1.77 -14.41 5.14
C ALA A 210 -3.17 -13.99 4.66
N ALA A 211 -3.82 -14.82 3.82
CA ALA A 211 -5.19 -14.55 3.35
C ALA A 211 -6.22 -14.54 4.49
N ASN A 212 -6.08 -15.40 5.47
CA ASN A 212 -6.93 -15.41 6.65
C ASN A 212 -6.75 -14.14 7.50
N ALA A 213 -5.52 -13.69 7.72
CA ALA A 213 -5.22 -12.46 8.46
C ALA A 213 -5.80 -11.23 7.75
N MET A 214 -5.59 -11.13 6.42
CA MET A 214 -6.16 -10.06 5.59
C MET A 214 -7.70 -10.07 5.66
N ALA A 215 -8.34 -11.23 5.52
CA ALA A 215 -9.79 -11.36 5.58
C ALA A 215 -10.35 -10.97 6.94
N CYS A 216 -9.68 -11.29 8.06
CA CYS A 216 -10.07 -10.83 9.40
C CYS A 216 -10.10 -9.30 9.49
N GLY A 217 -9.07 -8.63 8.98
CA GLY A 217 -9.03 -7.18 8.93
C GLY A 217 -10.15 -6.59 8.06
N LEU A 218 -10.36 -7.16 6.87
CA LEU A 218 -11.41 -6.72 5.95
C LEU A 218 -12.82 -6.88 6.56
N VAL A 219 -13.08 -7.97 7.27
CA VAL A 219 -14.36 -8.15 8.00
C VAL A 219 -14.58 -7.03 9.02
N SER A 220 -13.53 -6.64 9.76
CA SER A 220 -13.61 -5.54 10.71
C SER A 220 -13.98 -4.22 10.01
N VAL A 221 -13.33 -3.94 8.88
CA VAL A 221 -13.62 -2.75 8.06
C VAL A 221 -15.03 -2.77 7.51
N VAL A 222 -15.52 -3.90 6.97
CA VAL A 222 -16.88 -4.03 6.46
C VAL A 222 -17.90 -3.81 7.57
N ASN A 223 -17.67 -4.38 8.76
CA ASN A 223 -18.57 -4.21 9.90
C ASN A 223 -18.62 -2.75 10.41
N MET A 224 -17.52 -2.01 10.33
CA MET A 224 -17.42 -0.63 10.85
C MET A 224 -17.89 0.42 9.84
N TYR A 225 -17.56 0.23 8.56
CA TYR A 225 -17.75 1.25 7.52
C TYR A 225 -18.86 0.92 6.51
N SER A 226 -19.25 -0.36 6.38
CA SER A 226 -20.22 -0.84 5.38
C SER A 226 -19.96 -0.26 3.99
N PRO A 227 -18.75 -0.44 3.44
CA PRO A 227 -18.39 0.15 2.15
C PRO A 227 -19.22 -0.46 1.01
N GLU A 228 -19.41 0.32 -0.07
CA GLU A 228 -20.00 -0.16 -1.32
C GLU A 228 -19.02 -1.00 -2.12
N LEU A 229 -17.73 -0.63 -2.04
CA LEU A 229 -16.64 -1.20 -2.82
C LEU A 229 -15.38 -1.36 -1.97
N ILE A 230 -14.70 -2.49 -2.14
CA ILE A 230 -13.32 -2.71 -1.68
C ILE A 230 -12.44 -2.91 -2.91
N ILE A 231 -11.37 -2.13 -3.02
CA ILE A 231 -10.35 -2.27 -4.05
C ILE A 231 -9.10 -2.88 -3.40
N LEU A 232 -8.68 -4.05 -3.90
CA LEU A 232 -7.51 -4.76 -3.45
C LEU A 232 -6.39 -4.59 -4.48
N SER A 233 -5.24 -4.06 -4.07
CA SER A 233 -4.11 -3.76 -4.93
C SER A 233 -2.78 -4.09 -4.26
N GLY A 234 -1.73 -4.09 -5.05
CA GLY A 234 -0.38 -4.37 -4.60
C GLY A 234 0.09 -5.78 -4.92
N THR A 235 1.39 -5.97 -4.73
CA THR A 235 2.12 -7.16 -5.18
C THR A 235 1.48 -8.48 -4.71
N LEU A 236 0.94 -8.51 -3.47
CA LEU A 236 0.34 -9.73 -2.95
C LEU A 236 -0.90 -10.15 -3.74
N PHE A 237 -1.73 -9.20 -4.10
CA PHE A 237 -2.96 -9.49 -4.84
C PHE A 237 -2.72 -9.71 -6.33
N GLU A 238 -1.73 -9.00 -6.90
CA GLU A 238 -1.47 -9.04 -8.34
C GLU A 238 -0.75 -10.29 -8.78
N ALA A 239 0.19 -10.77 -7.95
CA ALA A 239 1.06 -11.88 -8.32
C ALA A 239 0.46 -13.26 -8.04
N SER A 240 -0.62 -13.37 -7.25
CA SER A 240 -1.25 -14.65 -6.91
C SER A 240 -2.76 -14.63 -7.00
N ASP A 241 -3.30 -15.40 -7.93
CA ASP A 241 -4.74 -15.68 -8.01
C ASP A 241 -5.19 -16.51 -6.82
N PHE A 242 -4.36 -17.45 -6.35
CA PHE A 242 -4.65 -18.22 -5.15
C PHE A 242 -4.87 -17.32 -3.93
N TYR A 243 -3.93 -16.41 -3.65
CA TYR A 243 -4.05 -15.48 -2.51
C TYR A 243 -5.29 -14.60 -2.62
N TYR A 244 -5.50 -13.94 -3.77
CA TYR A 244 -6.67 -13.09 -4.00
C TYR A 244 -7.97 -13.86 -3.77
N ASN A 245 -8.14 -15.03 -4.39
CA ASN A 245 -9.35 -15.82 -4.28
C ASN A 245 -9.60 -16.32 -2.85
N MET A 246 -8.50 -16.66 -2.12
CA MET A 246 -8.60 -17.05 -0.72
C MET A 246 -9.06 -15.89 0.17
N VAL A 247 -8.53 -14.69 0.00
CA VAL A 247 -8.95 -13.48 0.74
C VAL A 247 -10.44 -13.22 0.50
N VAL A 248 -10.88 -13.21 -0.76
CA VAL A 248 -12.29 -12.99 -1.12
C VAL A 248 -13.20 -14.06 -0.54
N ARG A 249 -12.81 -15.32 -0.62
CA ARG A 249 -13.57 -16.45 -0.06
C ARG A 249 -13.69 -16.35 1.46
N GLU A 250 -12.57 -16.08 2.15
CA GLU A 250 -12.56 -16.00 3.62
C GLU A 250 -13.29 -14.76 4.13
N LEU A 251 -13.21 -13.64 3.42
CA LEU A 251 -14.02 -12.46 3.73
C LEU A 251 -15.52 -12.82 3.68
N LYS A 252 -16.00 -13.37 2.56
CA LYS A 252 -17.40 -13.76 2.39
C LYS A 252 -17.88 -14.75 3.46
N ARG A 253 -17.03 -15.71 3.82
CA ARG A 253 -17.35 -16.74 4.82
C ARG A 253 -17.48 -16.18 6.24
N ARG A 254 -16.74 -15.12 6.56
CA ARG A 254 -16.66 -14.53 7.91
C ARG A 254 -17.61 -13.36 8.13
N LEU A 255 -18.26 -12.84 7.09
CA LEU A 255 -19.22 -11.76 7.26
C LEU A 255 -20.40 -12.20 8.14
N THR A 256 -20.84 -11.31 9.03
CA THR A 256 -21.99 -11.54 9.87
C THR A 256 -23.26 -11.71 9.03
N ALA A 257 -24.09 -12.67 9.38
CA ALA A 257 -25.36 -12.89 8.72
C ALA A 257 -26.19 -11.60 8.70
N GLY A 258 -26.66 -11.22 7.50
CA GLY A 258 -27.41 -9.98 7.29
C GLY A 258 -26.57 -8.77 6.87
N ILE A 259 -25.24 -8.86 6.89
CA ILE A 259 -24.35 -7.84 6.31
C ILE A 259 -24.10 -8.18 4.84
N ASN A 260 -24.39 -7.23 3.96
CA ASN A 260 -24.10 -7.38 2.54
C ASN A 260 -22.58 -7.37 2.29
N CYS A 261 -22.11 -8.32 1.50
CA CYS A 261 -20.76 -8.29 1.02
C CYS A 261 -20.60 -7.12 0.05
N PRO A 262 -19.63 -6.21 0.24
CA PRO A 262 -19.34 -5.16 -0.72
C PRO A 262 -18.91 -5.73 -2.07
N GLU A 263 -18.99 -4.93 -3.12
CA GLU A 263 -18.29 -5.21 -4.36
C GLU A 263 -16.78 -5.32 -4.09
N ILE A 264 -16.08 -6.27 -4.71
CA ILE A 264 -14.63 -6.45 -4.54
C ILE A 264 -13.98 -6.41 -5.91
N GLN A 265 -13.04 -5.50 -6.09
CA GLN A 265 -12.27 -5.33 -7.32
C GLN A 265 -10.78 -5.52 -7.04
N ARG A 266 -10.05 -6.12 -7.99
CA ARG A 266 -8.60 -6.19 -7.98
C ARG A 266 -8.03 -5.13 -8.92
N ARG A 267 -7.03 -4.37 -8.44
CA ARG A 267 -6.37 -3.30 -9.20
C ARG A 267 -4.89 -3.60 -9.37
N ASP A 268 -4.40 -3.48 -10.60
CA ASP A 268 -2.98 -3.56 -10.92
C ASP A 268 -2.28 -2.20 -10.65
N VAL A 269 -1.16 -2.21 -9.94
CA VAL A 269 -0.33 -1.02 -9.66
C VAL A 269 0.41 -0.49 -10.91
N SER A 270 0.37 -1.20 -12.03
CA SER A 270 0.90 -0.71 -13.30
C SER A 270 0.03 0.37 -13.95
N ASP A 271 -1.25 0.47 -13.55
CA ASP A 271 -2.17 1.49 -14.03
C ASP A 271 -1.71 2.90 -13.61
N ALA A 272 -1.89 3.88 -14.49
CA ALA A 272 -1.49 5.28 -14.24
C ALA A 272 -2.39 6.02 -13.23
N LEU A 273 -3.17 5.30 -12.42
CA LEU A 273 -4.12 5.89 -11.48
C LEU A 273 -3.44 6.59 -10.30
N PHE A 274 -2.25 6.14 -9.92
CA PHE A 274 -1.48 6.82 -8.88
C PHE A 274 -1.07 8.23 -9.34
N GLU A 275 -0.55 8.33 -10.56
CA GLU A 275 -0.15 9.60 -11.17
C GLU A 275 -1.37 10.52 -11.39
N ILE A 276 -2.51 9.95 -11.81
CA ILE A 276 -3.79 10.67 -11.90
C ILE A 276 -4.23 11.16 -10.51
N GLY A 277 -4.13 10.32 -9.49
CA GLY A 277 -4.45 10.68 -8.11
C GLY A 277 -3.57 11.80 -7.58
N ALA A 278 -2.25 11.71 -7.79
CA ALA A 278 -1.32 12.76 -7.42
C ALA A 278 -1.62 14.09 -8.14
N ALA A 279 -1.94 14.06 -9.43
CA ALA A 279 -2.39 15.25 -10.16
C ALA A 279 -3.74 15.77 -9.65
N ALA A 280 -4.65 14.88 -9.29
CA ALA A 280 -5.98 15.26 -8.80
C ALA A 280 -5.93 15.92 -7.42
N THR A 281 -5.00 15.54 -6.53
CA THR A 281 -4.85 16.18 -5.21
C THR A 281 -4.52 17.67 -5.34
N ILE A 282 -3.62 18.04 -6.27
CA ILE A 282 -3.29 19.47 -6.49
C ILE A 282 -4.47 20.22 -7.14
N LEU A 283 -5.22 19.58 -8.03
CA LEU A 283 -6.39 20.23 -8.64
C LEU A 283 -7.50 20.49 -7.61
N GLN A 284 -7.70 19.61 -6.63
CA GLN A 284 -8.68 19.78 -5.57
C GLN A 284 -8.33 20.92 -4.60
N GLU A 285 -7.05 21.30 -4.46
CA GLU A 285 -6.65 22.49 -3.68
C GLU A 285 -6.83 23.80 -4.46
N LEU A 286 -6.81 23.74 -5.79
CA LEU A 286 -6.88 24.93 -6.66
C LEU A 286 -8.32 25.34 -6.97
N PHE A 287 -9.27 24.41 -6.95
CA PHE A 287 -10.65 24.57 -7.37
C PHE A 287 -11.65 24.05 -6.32
#